data_382b145cbd5e23b7e500effcf25057d0
#
_entry.id   382b145cbd5e23b7e500effcf25057d0
#
_cell.length_a   1.000
_cell.length_b   1.000
_cell.length_c   1.000
_cell.angle_alpha   90.00
_cell.angle_beta   90.00
_cell.angle_gamma   90.00
#
_symmetry.space_group_name_H-M   'P 1'
#
loop_
_entity.id
_entity.type
_entity.pdbx_description
1 polymer ?
#
loop_
_entity_poly.entity_id
_entity_poly.type
_entity_poly.pdbx_seq_one_letter_code
_entity_poly.pdbx_strand_id
1 'polypeptide(L)'
;MRRGTLVAALAATVIALAACTQGNGPVVDQTREVGSFSKIEAGGGLQVHVTIGQTGPIVVHAQENIQDKVSTEVRSDGTLRIEADGDFIVEDPVVIDVTMPELTAISLSGGTGVVVEDLEADALALSLSGGARATISGTVTSLTLSAKGGSIASLAELASQTVSVSMDGGSTAEVRASGSVEGSASGGATLQVSGQASVTVDTSGGAEVSHS
;
A
#
# COMPACT_ATOMS: atom_id res chain seq x y z
N MET A 1 -11.86 73.30 5.97
CA MET A 1 -12.04 72.23 4.96
C MET A 1 -10.78 71.36 5.04
N ARG A 2 -10.85 70.21 5.73
CA ARG A 2 -9.73 69.23 5.81
C ARG A 2 -10.07 68.09 4.87
N ARG A 3 -9.29 67.89 3.86
CA ARG A 3 -9.37 66.73 2.94
C ARG A 3 -8.64 65.54 3.54
N GLY A 4 -9.40 64.54 3.94
CA GLY A 4 -8.86 63.25 4.38
C GLY A 4 -8.54 62.37 3.15
N THR A 5 -7.29 61.95 3.06
CA THR A 5 -6.81 60.98 2.05
C THR A 5 -7.03 59.59 2.59
N LEU A 6 -7.91 58.80 1.94
CA LEU A 6 -8.04 57.34 2.21
C LEU A 6 -6.91 56.61 1.49
N VAL A 7 -6.04 55.97 2.26
CA VAL A 7 -5.04 55.01 1.74
C VAL A 7 -5.69 53.62 1.77
N ALA A 8 -6.03 53.11 0.61
CA ALA A 8 -6.47 51.73 0.46
C ALA A 8 -5.24 50.80 0.46
N ALA A 9 -5.11 50.01 1.53
CA ALA A 9 -4.09 48.96 1.60
C ALA A 9 -4.54 47.74 0.78
N LEU A 10 -3.90 47.49 -0.34
CA LEU A 10 -4.09 46.27 -1.15
C LEU A 10 -3.32 45.12 -0.45
N ALA A 11 -4.03 44.20 0.19
CA ALA A 11 -3.47 42.98 0.69
C ALA A 11 -3.25 41.99 -0.47
N ALA A 12 -2.01 41.84 -0.92
CA ALA A 12 -1.64 40.83 -1.89
C ALA A 12 -1.61 39.45 -1.19
N THR A 13 -2.61 38.63 -1.43
CA THR A 13 -2.63 37.22 -1.02
C THR A 13 -1.67 36.45 -1.94
N VAL A 14 -0.50 36.09 -1.42
CA VAL A 14 0.43 35.19 -2.10
C VAL A 14 -0.15 33.77 -2.00
N ILE A 15 -0.73 33.27 -3.07
CA ILE A 15 -1.07 31.87 -3.21
C ILE A 15 0.24 31.15 -3.51
N ALA A 16 0.80 30.45 -2.52
CA ALA A 16 1.89 29.54 -2.73
C ALA A 16 1.33 28.33 -3.53
N LEU A 17 1.58 28.30 -4.84
CA LEU A 17 1.41 27.08 -5.61
C LEU A 17 2.45 26.08 -5.08
N ALA A 18 2.00 24.99 -4.50
CA ALA A 18 2.84 23.83 -4.23
C ALA A 18 3.30 23.33 -5.63
N ALA A 19 4.57 23.56 -5.95
CA ALA A 19 5.14 23.07 -7.20
C ALA A 19 5.40 21.59 -7.07
N CYS A 20 4.62 20.75 -7.77
CA CYS A 20 4.97 19.34 -7.97
C CYS A 20 6.37 19.23 -8.55
N THR A 21 7.22 18.42 -7.95
CA THR A 21 8.56 18.15 -8.49
C THR A 21 8.39 17.23 -9.70
N GLN A 22 8.86 17.64 -10.86
CA GLN A 22 8.90 16.75 -12.03
C GLN A 22 10.16 15.92 -11.98
N GLY A 23 10.01 14.59 -12.10
CA GLY A 23 11.13 13.69 -12.29
C GLY A 23 11.86 14.02 -13.60
N ASN A 24 13.17 14.04 -13.56
CA ASN A 24 14.02 14.23 -14.71
C ASN A 24 15.34 13.45 -14.56
N GLY A 25 16.03 13.25 -15.68
CA GLY A 25 17.25 12.45 -15.72
C GLY A 25 16.98 10.94 -15.81
N PRO A 26 18.02 10.13 -15.89
CA PRO A 26 17.90 8.68 -15.96
C PRO A 26 17.36 8.11 -14.65
N VAL A 27 16.74 6.94 -14.73
CA VAL A 27 16.48 6.10 -13.55
C VAL A 27 17.82 5.55 -13.08
N VAL A 28 18.11 5.71 -11.79
CA VAL A 28 19.33 5.23 -11.16
C VAL A 28 18.97 4.36 -9.95
N ASP A 29 19.85 3.41 -9.64
CA ASP A 29 19.69 2.49 -8.52
C ASP A 29 20.43 3.05 -7.30
N GLN A 30 19.73 3.14 -6.17
CA GLN A 30 20.34 3.48 -4.89
C GLN A 30 20.15 2.35 -3.91
N THR A 31 21.26 1.75 -3.49
CA THR A 31 21.28 0.72 -2.45
C THR A 31 21.26 1.37 -1.07
N ARG A 32 20.38 0.88 -0.19
CA ARG A 32 20.22 1.36 1.18
C ARG A 32 20.34 0.22 2.17
N GLU A 33 21.31 0.33 3.08
CA GLU A 33 21.46 -0.61 4.17
C GLU A 33 20.43 -0.30 5.27
N VAL A 34 19.70 -1.31 5.70
CA VAL A 34 18.66 -1.21 6.73
C VAL A 34 18.81 -2.32 7.75
N GLY A 35 18.25 -2.10 8.95
CA GLY A 35 18.18 -3.13 9.98
C GLY A 35 17.21 -4.26 9.62
N SER A 36 17.08 -5.26 10.49
CA SER A 36 16.12 -6.35 10.31
C SER A 36 14.69 -5.85 10.51
N PHE A 37 13.77 -6.33 9.68
CA PHE A 37 12.35 -6.03 9.75
C PHE A 37 11.54 -7.25 9.28
N SER A 38 10.26 -7.31 9.68
CA SER A 38 9.30 -8.33 9.26
C SER A 38 7.96 -7.74 8.80
N LYS A 39 7.86 -6.41 8.79
CA LYS A 39 6.67 -5.68 8.41
C LYS A 39 7.02 -4.57 7.43
N ILE A 40 6.11 -4.25 6.52
CA ILE A 40 6.27 -3.18 5.54
C ILE A 40 5.11 -2.19 5.68
N GLU A 41 5.43 -0.90 5.76
CA GLU A 41 4.49 0.20 5.63
C GLU A 41 4.94 1.07 4.46
N ALA A 42 4.09 1.23 3.44
CA ALA A 42 4.46 2.04 2.27
C ALA A 42 3.33 2.96 1.83
N GLY A 43 3.73 4.16 1.37
CA GLY A 43 2.80 5.19 0.90
C GLY A 43 3.39 6.08 -0.19
N GLY A 44 2.56 6.92 -0.82
CA GLY A 44 3.02 7.92 -1.78
C GLY A 44 3.12 7.46 -3.22
N GLY A 45 2.39 6.42 -3.62
CA GLY A 45 2.31 6.02 -5.05
C GLY A 45 3.49 5.18 -5.56
N LEU A 46 4.20 4.54 -4.64
CA LEU A 46 5.38 3.71 -4.92
C LEU A 46 4.99 2.29 -5.36
N GLN A 47 5.92 1.58 -6.01
CA GLN A 47 5.81 0.15 -6.29
C GLN A 47 6.86 -0.60 -5.47
N VAL A 48 6.43 -1.57 -4.66
CA VAL A 48 7.31 -2.36 -3.80
C VAL A 48 7.31 -3.81 -4.28
N HIS A 49 8.46 -4.35 -4.61
CA HIS A 49 8.64 -5.76 -4.92
C HIS A 49 9.31 -6.44 -3.74
N VAL A 50 8.66 -7.46 -3.21
CA VAL A 50 9.17 -8.20 -2.04
C VAL A 50 9.55 -9.60 -2.46
N THR A 51 10.80 -9.95 -2.20
CA THR A 51 11.33 -11.30 -2.38
C THR A 51 11.58 -11.93 -1.03
N ILE A 52 11.07 -13.12 -0.80
CA ILE A 52 11.32 -13.87 0.42
C ILE A 52 12.67 -14.57 0.29
N GLY A 53 13.59 -14.26 1.21
CA GLY A 53 14.98 -14.75 1.17
C GLY A 53 15.82 -14.22 2.32
N GLN A 54 17.14 -14.38 2.25
CA GLN A 54 18.01 -13.79 3.26
C GLN A 54 17.93 -12.27 3.22
N THR A 55 17.92 -11.62 4.40
CA THR A 55 17.91 -10.16 4.49
C THR A 55 19.00 -9.54 3.63
N GLY A 56 18.61 -8.67 2.74
CA GLY A 56 19.49 -7.91 1.85
C GLY A 56 19.27 -6.40 2.00
N PRO A 57 20.11 -5.60 1.33
CA PRO A 57 19.85 -4.18 1.22
C PRO A 57 18.58 -3.90 0.41
N ILE A 58 17.99 -2.74 0.63
CA ILE A 58 16.90 -2.23 -0.18
C ILE A 58 17.49 -1.53 -1.41
N VAL A 59 16.92 -1.76 -2.59
CA VAL A 59 17.30 -1.03 -3.80
C VAL A 59 16.14 -0.15 -4.24
N VAL A 60 16.40 1.15 -4.36
CA VAL A 60 15.44 2.14 -4.84
C VAL A 60 15.78 2.52 -6.27
N HIS A 61 14.87 2.23 -7.20
CA HIS A 61 14.95 2.57 -8.62
C HIS A 61 14.10 3.81 -8.86
N ALA A 62 14.73 4.94 -9.03
CA ALA A 62 14.06 6.22 -9.26
C ALA A 62 14.90 7.15 -10.12
N GLN A 63 14.27 8.15 -10.72
CA GLN A 63 15.01 9.22 -11.40
C GLN A 63 15.90 9.95 -10.39
N GLU A 64 17.09 10.38 -10.82
CA GLU A 64 18.15 10.92 -9.96
C GLU A 64 17.64 12.01 -8.99
N ASN A 65 16.83 12.93 -9.49
CA ASN A 65 16.28 14.03 -8.68
C ASN A 65 15.10 13.61 -7.78
N ILE A 66 14.62 12.36 -7.88
CA ILE A 66 13.55 11.80 -7.04
C ILE A 66 14.10 10.91 -5.93
N GLN A 67 15.33 10.41 -6.03
CA GLN A 67 15.95 9.54 -5.02
C GLN A 67 15.86 10.08 -3.60
N ASP A 68 16.15 11.38 -3.40
CA ASP A 68 16.08 12.04 -2.10
C ASP A 68 14.65 12.30 -1.60
N LYS A 69 13.65 12.07 -2.45
CA LYS A 69 12.23 12.17 -2.10
C LYS A 69 11.67 10.88 -1.53
N VAL A 70 12.38 9.77 -1.65
CA VAL A 70 11.98 8.47 -1.13
C VAL A 70 12.73 8.20 0.15
N SER A 71 12.03 8.13 1.27
CA SER A 71 12.59 7.74 2.57
C SER A 71 12.39 6.25 2.84
N THR A 72 13.39 5.62 3.48
CA THR A 72 13.32 4.23 3.95
C THR A 72 13.88 4.16 5.35
N GLU A 73 13.07 3.75 6.30
CA GLU A 73 13.44 3.70 7.73
C GLU A 73 12.89 2.44 8.38
N VAL A 74 13.70 1.74 9.17
CA VAL A 74 13.24 0.65 10.01
C VAL A 74 12.94 1.19 11.41
N ARG A 75 11.68 1.11 11.82
CA ARG A 75 11.21 1.52 13.14
C ARG A 75 11.56 0.49 14.21
N SER A 76 11.50 0.89 15.48
CA SER A 76 11.80 0.04 16.63
C SER A 76 10.88 -1.16 16.80
N ASP A 77 9.71 -1.15 16.16
CA ASP A 77 8.74 -2.27 16.15
C ASP A 77 8.98 -3.30 15.02
N GLY A 78 10.10 -3.15 14.29
CA GLY A 78 10.45 -4.01 13.16
C GLY A 78 9.65 -3.72 11.89
N THR A 79 9.13 -2.50 11.72
CA THR A 79 8.44 -2.07 10.50
C THR A 79 9.38 -1.29 9.60
N LEU A 80 9.58 -1.75 8.36
CA LEU A 80 10.19 -0.95 7.30
C LEU A 80 9.15 0.04 6.78
N ARG A 81 9.41 1.32 7.00
CA ARG A 81 8.61 2.41 6.46
C ARG A 81 9.24 2.95 5.18
N ILE A 82 8.44 3.00 4.12
CA ILE A 82 8.83 3.52 2.81
C ILE A 82 7.83 4.63 2.45
N GLU A 83 8.30 5.85 2.33
CA GLU A 83 7.44 6.99 2.01
C GLU A 83 8.05 7.87 0.95
N ALA A 84 7.17 8.43 0.13
CA ALA A 84 7.51 9.49 -0.80
C ALA A 84 7.21 10.85 -0.17
N ASP A 85 8.21 11.72 -0.08
CA ASP A 85 8.10 13.08 0.44
C ASP A 85 7.64 14.05 -0.65
N GLY A 86 6.46 14.64 -0.43
CA GLY A 86 5.86 15.63 -1.32
C GLY A 86 5.25 15.03 -2.58
N ASP A 87 4.67 15.91 -3.39
CA ASP A 87 4.08 15.55 -4.67
C ASP A 87 5.14 15.61 -5.78
N PHE A 88 5.27 14.53 -6.53
CA PHE A 88 6.10 14.49 -7.72
C PHE A 88 5.39 13.79 -8.86
N ILE A 89 5.77 14.14 -10.09
CA ILE A 89 5.29 13.53 -11.32
C ILE A 89 6.47 12.84 -11.98
N VAL A 90 6.37 11.55 -12.21
CA VAL A 90 7.40 10.74 -12.85
C VAL A 90 6.83 10.06 -14.10
N GLU A 91 7.67 9.85 -15.11
CA GLU A 91 7.31 9.05 -16.28
C GLU A 91 7.37 7.56 -15.98
N ASP A 92 8.41 7.13 -15.27
CA ASP A 92 8.59 5.76 -14.82
C ASP A 92 8.24 5.65 -13.31
N PRO A 93 7.50 4.60 -12.88
CA PRO A 93 7.18 4.42 -11.47
C PRO A 93 8.45 4.26 -10.65
N VAL A 94 8.42 4.79 -9.42
CA VAL A 94 9.47 4.52 -8.44
C VAL A 94 9.28 3.11 -7.92
N VAL A 95 10.29 2.26 -8.12
CA VAL A 95 10.26 0.84 -7.71
C VAL A 95 11.24 0.63 -6.57
N ILE A 96 10.81 -0.14 -5.57
CA ILE A 96 11.64 -0.49 -4.41
C ILE A 96 11.69 -2.01 -4.30
N ASP A 97 12.89 -2.56 -4.47
CA ASP A 97 13.15 -3.99 -4.28
C ASP A 97 13.58 -4.25 -2.84
N VAL A 98 12.87 -5.16 -2.19
CA VAL A 98 13.04 -5.54 -0.79
C VAL A 98 13.24 -7.05 -0.70
N THR A 99 14.32 -7.50 -0.06
CA THR A 99 14.53 -8.92 0.24
C THR A 99 14.55 -9.14 1.75
N MET A 100 13.69 -10.04 2.23
CA MET A 100 13.51 -10.29 3.66
C MET A 100 13.18 -11.77 3.94
N PRO A 101 13.58 -12.32 5.11
CA PRO A 101 13.36 -13.74 5.42
C PRO A 101 11.94 -14.06 5.86
N GLU A 102 11.23 -13.09 6.41
CA GLU A 102 9.90 -13.27 7.00
C GLU A 102 9.05 -12.02 6.77
N LEU A 103 7.82 -12.21 6.35
CA LEU A 103 6.85 -11.14 6.14
C LEU A 103 5.57 -11.45 6.92
N THR A 104 5.26 -10.64 7.93
CA THR A 104 4.10 -10.82 8.83
C THR A 104 3.01 -9.77 8.63
N ALA A 105 3.38 -8.58 8.15
CA ALA A 105 2.39 -7.53 7.91
C ALA A 105 2.79 -6.59 6.76
N ILE A 106 1.78 -6.14 6.02
CA ILE A 106 1.89 -5.10 5.00
C ILE A 106 0.80 -4.05 5.24
N SER A 107 1.19 -2.79 5.25
CA SER A 107 0.26 -1.64 5.29
C SER A 107 0.54 -0.71 4.13
N LEU A 108 -0.42 -0.53 3.23
CA LEU A 108 -0.27 0.34 2.06
C LEU A 108 -1.30 1.45 2.06
N SER A 109 -0.87 2.62 1.61
CA SER A 109 -1.72 3.79 1.49
C SER A 109 -1.53 4.54 0.17
N GLY A 110 -2.48 5.39 -0.16
CA GLY A 110 -2.42 6.18 -1.40
C GLY A 110 -2.56 5.32 -2.64
N GLY A 111 -1.72 5.55 -3.64
CA GLY A 111 -1.66 4.78 -4.89
C GLY A 111 -0.59 3.68 -4.90
N THR A 112 -0.06 3.32 -3.74
CA THR A 112 1.08 2.39 -3.61
C THR A 112 0.69 0.96 -3.97
N GLY A 113 1.58 0.28 -4.69
CA GLY A 113 1.46 -1.13 -5.04
C GLY A 113 2.48 -2.01 -4.33
N VAL A 114 2.14 -3.26 -4.05
CA VAL A 114 3.08 -4.30 -3.63
C VAL A 114 2.88 -5.57 -4.45
N VAL A 115 3.99 -6.20 -4.78
CA VAL A 115 4.02 -7.55 -5.35
C VAL A 115 4.88 -8.43 -4.43
N VAL A 116 4.33 -9.56 -4.01
CA VAL A 116 5.02 -10.58 -3.21
C VAL A 116 4.81 -11.92 -3.87
N GLU A 117 5.89 -12.60 -4.21
CA GLU A 117 5.83 -13.93 -4.82
C GLU A 117 6.35 -14.99 -3.83
N ASP A 118 5.75 -16.17 -3.92
CA ASP A 118 6.16 -17.37 -3.18
C ASP A 118 6.24 -17.17 -1.66
N LEU A 119 5.28 -16.40 -1.09
CA LEU A 119 5.21 -16.22 0.36
C LEU A 119 4.88 -17.54 1.07
N GLU A 120 5.67 -17.91 2.06
CA GLU A 120 5.37 -18.96 3.02
C GLU A 120 5.36 -18.35 4.43
N ALA A 121 4.18 -18.28 5.06
CA ALA A 121 4.05 -17.71 6.40
C ALA A 121 2.91 -18.35 7.20
N ASP A 122 3.02 -18.35 8.53
CA ASP A 122 1.91 -18.78 9.40
C ASP A 122 0.77 -17.76 9.39
N ALA A 123 1.09 -16.47 9.40
CA ALA A 123 0.10 -15.40 9.41
C ALA A 123 0.56 -14.19 8.59
N LEU A 124 -0.38 -13.61 7.86
CA LEU A 124 -0.18 -12.33 7.17
C LEU A 124 -1.30 -11.36 7.55
N ALA A 125 -0.92 -10.16 7.99
CA ALA A 125 -1.82 -9.03 8.15
C ALA A 125 -1.65 -8.05 6.98
N LEU A 126 -2.72 -7.82 6.20
CA LEU A 126 -2.71 -6.93 5.04
C LEU A 126 -3.69 -5.78 5.26
N SER A 127 -3.21 -4.57 5.27
CA SER A 127 -4.01 -3.34 5.40
C SER A 127 -3.81 -2.46 4.18
N LEU A 128 -4.90 -2.20 3.45
CA LEU A 128 -4.90 -1.38 2.24
C LEU A 128 -5.86 -0.21 2.38
N SER A 129 -5.43 0.97 1.98
CA SER A 129 -6.26 2.18 2.02
C SER A 129 -6.04 3.09 0.80
N GLY A 130 -7.02 3.93 0.53
CA GLY A 130 -6.99 4.81 -0.63
C GLY A 130 -7.11 4.03 -1.94
N GLY A 131 -6.15 4.16 -2.83
CA GLY A 131 -6.04 3.44 -4.10
C GLY A 131 -4.98 2.33 -4.09
N ALA A 132 -4.57 1.86 -2.91
CA ALA A 132 -3.50 0.88 -2.77
C ALA A 132 -3.82 -0.47 -3.43
N ARG A 133 -2.79 -1.15 -3.93
CA ARG A 133 -2.90 -2.45 -4.60
C ARG A 133 -1.92 -3.45 -4.01
N ALA A 134 -2.39 -4.66 -3.77
CA ALA A 134 -1.53 -5.77 -3.36
C ALA A 134 -1.77 -6.98 -4.25
N THR A 135 -0.70 -7.56 -4.76
CA THR A 135 -0.71 -8.86 -5.47
C THR A 135 0.24 -9.78 -4.73
N ILE A 136 -0.29 -10.84 -4.14
CA ILE A 136 0.48 -11.75 -3.31
C ILE A 136 0.17 -13.19 -3.71
N SER A 137 1.22 -13.99 -3.91
CA SER A 137 1.13 -15.42 -4.16
C SER A 137 1.87 -16.22 -3.09
N GLY A 138 1.50 -17.50 -2.93
CA GLY A 138 2.13 -18.40 -1.97
C GLY A 138 1.14 -19.11 -1.04
N THR A 139 1.52 -19.29 0.22
CA THR A 139 0.73 -20.03 1.22
C THR A 139 0.79 -19.35 2.60
N VAL A 140 -0.36 -19.19 3.24
CA VAL A 140 -0.46 -18.74 4.63
C VAL A 140 -1.48 -19.57 5.40
N THR A 141 -1.27 -19.79 6.69
CA THR A 141 -2.30 -20.43 7.51
C THR A 141 -3.42 -19.45 7.82
N SER A 142 -3.10 -18.21 8.18
CA SER A 142 -4.08 -17.19 8.55
C SER A 142 -3.83 -15.88 7.80
N LEU A 143 -4.87 -15.36 7.15
CA LEU A 143 -4.86 -14.06 6.51
C LEU A 143 -5.83 -13.10 7.22
N THR A 144 -5.36 -11.94 7.62
CA THR A 144 -6.21 -10.82 8.08
C THR A 144 -6.16 -9.71 7.05
N LEU A 145 -7.27 -9.44 6.39
CA LEU A 145 -7.38 -8.42 5.35
C LEU A 145 -8.25 -7.24 5.82
N SER A 146 -7.69 -6.05 5.80
CA SER A 146 -8.43 -4.78 5.94
C SER A 146 -8.28 -3.99 4.65
N ALA A 147 -9.37 -3.76 3.92
CA ALA A 147 -9.35 -3.03 2.65
C ALA A 147 -10.37 -1.88 2.67
N LYS A 148 -9.89 -0.65 2.43
CA LYS A 148 -10.69 0.56 2.52
C LYS A 148 -10.51 1.49 1.31
N GLY A 149 -11.54 2.27 1.03
CA GLY A 149 -11.53 3.20 -0.09
C GLY A 149 -11.66 2.49 -1.43
N GLY A 150 -10.80 2.76 -2.39
CA GLY A 150 -10.75 2.11 -3.70
C GLY A 150 -9.60 1.09 -3.82
N SER A 151 -9.19 0.46 -2.72
CA SER A 151 -8.08 -0.48 -2.72
C SER A 151 -8.40 -1.82 -3.37
N ILE A 152 -7.38 -2.50 -3.86
CA ILE A 152 -7.49 -3.78 -4.56
C ILE A 152 -6.52 -4.80 -3.94
N ALA A 153 -7.04 -5.97 -3.56
CA ALA A 153 -6.27 -7.09 -3.05
C ALA A 153 -6.43 -8.31 -3.97
N SER A 154 -5.44 -8.60 -4.80
CA SER A 154 -5.39 -9.76 -5.70
C SER A 154 -4.63 -10.89 -5.00
N LEU A 155 -5.37 -11.75 -4.28
CA LEU A 155 -4.84 -12.83 -3.45
C LEU A 155 -5.35 -14.22 -3.89
N ALA A 156 -5.85 -14.34 -5.12
CA ALA A 156 -6.33 -15.62 -5.65
C ALA A 156 -5.23 -16.71 -5.71
N GLU A 157 -3.97 -16.29 -5.84
CA GLU A 157 -2.81 -17.19 -5.85
C GLU A 157 -2.18 -17.36 -4.45
N LEU A 158 -2.75 -16.74 -3.41
CA LEU A 158 -2.35 -16.92 -2.00
C LEU A 158 -3.27 -17.95 -1.35
N ALA A 159 -2.81 -19.19 -1.22
CA ALA A 159 -3.56 -20.25 -0.57
C ALA A 159 -3.63 -20.00 0.94
N SER A 160 -4.81 -19.82 1.50
CA SER A 160 -5.04 -19.57 2.93
C SER A 160 -5.86 -20.69 3.54
N GLN A 161 -5.68 -20.98 4.82
CA GLN A 161 -6.60 -21.85 5.56
C GLN A 161 -7.77 -21.02 6.12
N THR A 162 -7.47 -19.95 6.83
CA THR A 162 -8.46 -19.04 7.42
C THR A 162 -8.25 -17.62 6.95
N VAL A 163 -9.35 -16.92 6.66
CA VAL A 163 -9.32 -15.51 6.23
C VAL A 163 -10.30 -14.70 7.08
N SER A 164 -9.80 -13.63 7.70
CA SER A 164 -10.62 -12.62 8.35
C SER A 164 -10.62 -11.36 7.50
N VAL A 165 -11.80 -10.88 7.09
CA VAL A 165 -11.94 -9.73 6.21
C VAL A 165 -12.67 -8.56 6.88
N SER A 166 -12.20 -7.35 6.63
CA SER A 166 -12.90 -6.10 6.93
C SER A 166 -12.79 -5.18 5.72
N MET A 167 -13.86 -5.04 4.96
CA MET A 167 -13.86 -4.28 3.73
C MET A 167 -14.84 -3.11 3.80
N ASP A 168 -14.43 -1.95 3.28
CA ASP A 168 -15.24 -0.75 3.26
C ASP A 168 -15.00 0.11 2.01
N GLY A 169 -15.97 0.92 1.66
CA GLY A 169 -15.92 1.79 0.49
C GLY A 169 -16.09 1.02 -0.82
N GLY A 170 -15.32 1.34 -1.83
CA GLY A 170 -15.29 0.66 -3.14
C GLY A 170 -14.14 -0.33 -3.26
N SER A 171 -13.72 -0.97 -2.16
CA SER A 171 -12.61 -1.91 -2.18
C SER A 171 -12.97 -3.23 -2.86
N THR A 172 -11.98 -3.85 -3.50
CA THR A 172 -12.13 -5.16 -4.16
C THR A 172 -11.09 -6.12 -3.62
N ALA A 173 -11.50 -7.36 -3.33
CA ALA A 173 -10.59 -8.41 -2.93
C ALA A 173 -10.94 -9.74 -3.59
N GLU A 174 -9.91 -10.46 -4.02
CA GLU A 174 -9.97 -11.85 -4.48
C GLU A 174 -9.15 -12.69 -3.51
N VAL A 175 -9.78 -13.62 -2.80
CA VAL A 175 -9.11 -14.48 -1.82
C VAL A 175 -9.33 -15.96 -2.13
N ARG A 176 -8.37 -16.79 -1.75
CA ARG A 176 -8.47 -18.25 -1.85
C ARG A 176 -8.34 -18.85 -0.46
N ALA A 177 -9.36 -19.61 -0.03
CA ALA A 177 -9.39 -20.21 1.29
C ALA A 177 -9.90 -21.65 1.26
N SER A 178 -9.37 -22.47 2.19
CA SER A 178 -9.75 -23.89 2.32
C SER A 178 -10.57 -24.20 3.58
N GLY A 179 -10.53 -23.37 4.61
CA GLY A 179 -11.21 -23.59 5.89
C GLY A 179 -12.36 -22.60 6.10
N SER A 180 -12.09 -21.36 6.47
CA SER A 180 -13.13 -20.35 6.71
C SER A 180 -12.75 -18.96 6.18
N VAL A 181 -13.80 -18.21 5.79
CA VAL A 181 -13.72 -16.76 5.51
C VAL A 181 -14.79 -16.09 6.37
N GLU A 182 -14.37 -15.21 7.27
CA GLU A 182 -15.25 -14.54 8.22
C GLU A 182 -14.99 -13.04 8.23
N GLY A 183 -16.02 -12.24 8.56
CA GLY A 183 -15.84 -10.80 8.75
C GLY A 183 -16.98 -9.95 8.21
N SER A 184 -16.65 -8.78 7.65
CA SER A 184 -17.64 -7.83 7.16
C SER A 184 -17.21 -7.11 5.88
N ALA A 185 -18.19 -6.79 5.05
CA ALA A 185 -18.03 -5.96 3.86
C ALA A 185 -19.13 -4.89 3.81
N SER A 186 -18.75 -3.65 3.59
CA SER A 186 -19.67 -2.51 3.60
C SER A 186 -19.41 -1.53 2.45
N GLY A 187 -20.34 -0.61 2.22
CA GLY A 187 -20.28 0.33 1.12
C GLY A 187 -20.52 -0.34 -0.22
N GLY A 188 -19.65 -0.19 -1.18
CA GLY A 188 -19.65 -0.86 -2.48
C GLY A 188 -18.54 -1.89 -2.62
N ALA A 189 -18.13 -2.50 -1.51
CA ALA A 189 -17.03 -3.47 -1.51
C ALA A 189 -17.41 -4.76 -2.23
N THR A 190 -16.44 -5.35 -2.94
CA THR A 190 -16.61 -6.62 -3.66
C THR A 190 -15.58 -7.63 -3.16
N LEU A 191 -16.05 -8.76 -2.65
CA LEU A 191 -15.23 -9.89 -2.22
C LEU A 191 -15.52 -11.12 -3.07
N GLN A 192 -14.50 -11.65 -3.72
CA GLN A 192 -14.56 -12.93 -4.41
C GLN A 192 -13.79 -13.97 -3.60
N VAL A 193 -14.44 -15.05 -3.24
CA VAL A 193 -13.84 -16.16 -2.50
C VAL A 193 -13.75 -17.35 -3.42
N SER A 194 -12.59 -17.98 -3.49
CA SER A 194 -12.37 -19.25 -4.19
C SER A 194 -11.91 -20.34 -3.22
N GLY A 195 -12.17 -21.60 -3.54
CA GLY A 195 -11.78 -22.75 -2.74
C GLY A 195 -12.98 -23.38 -1.99
N GLN A 196 -12.70 -24.17 -0.94
CA GLN A 196 -13.72 -24.96 -0.23
C GLN A 196 -14.08 -24.40 1.15
N ALA A 197 -13.80 -23.12 1.37
CA ALA A 197 -14.02 -22.49 2.67
C ALA A 197 -15.49 -22.31 3.01
N SER A 198 -15.82 -22.36 4.32
CA SER A 198 -17.08 -21.84 4.83
C SER A 198 -17.04 -20.32 4.86
N VAL A 199 -17.98 -19.65 4.20
CA VAL A 199 -18.01 -18.19 4.09
C VAL A 199 -19.11 -17.62 4.98
N THR A 200 -18.73 -16.79 5.96
CA THR A 200 -19.61 -16.08 6.88
C THR A 200 -19.17 -14.60 6.93
N VAL A 201 -19.67 -13.83 5.99
CA VAL A 201 -19.33 -12.41 5.87
C VAL A 201 -20.61 -11.58 5.95
N ASP A 202 -20.68 -10.68 6.93
CA ASP A 202 -21.78 -9.73 7.08
C ASP A 202 -21.67 -8.65 6.00
N THR A 203 -22.73 -8.45 5.23
CA THR A 203 -22.76 -7.45 4.16
C THR A 203 -23.70 -6.30 4.49
N SER A 204 -23.31 -5.07 4.15
CA SER A 204 -24.15 -3.89 4.26
C SER A 204 -23.88 -2.88 3.14
N GLY A 205 -24.85 -1.97 2.92
CA GLY A 205 -24.76 -1.04 1.80
C GLY A 205 -24.95 -1.76 0.46
N GLY A 206 -24.06 -1.57 -0.49
CA GLY A 206 -24.03 -2.24 -1.79
C GLY A 206 -22.92 -3.29 -1.90
N ALA A 207 -22.44 -3.84 -0.79
CA ALA A 207 -21.36 -4.81 -0.80
C ALA A 207 -21.82 -6.17 -1.38
N GLU A 208 -20.94 -6.77 -2.16
CA GLU A 208 -21.18 -8.06 -2.82
C GLU A 208 -20.13 -9.09 -2.39
N VAL A 209 -20.58 -10.29 -2.06
CA VAL A 209 -19.71 -11.44 -1.75
C VAL A 209 -20.10 -12.59 -2.68
N SER A 210 -19.13 -13.12 -3.41
CA SER A 210 -19.29 -14.28 -4.29
C SER A 210 -18.34 -15.40 -3.88
N HIS A 211 -18.78 -16.64 -4.04
CA HIS A 211 -18.00 -17.84 -3.72
C HIS A 211 -18.07 -18.83 -4.89
N SER A 212 -16.92 -19.34 -5.33
CA SER A 212 -16.78 -20.26 -6.46
C SER A 212 -15.91 -21.47 -6.14
#